data_e8e7fdda6e17d6108e095741c5f2b300
#
_entry.id   e8e7fdda6e17d6108e095741c5f2b300
#
_cell.length_a   1.000
_cell.length_b   1.000
_cell.length_c   1.000
_cell.angle_alpha   90.00
_cell.angle_beta   90.00
_cell.angle_gamma   90.00
#
_symmetry.space_group_name_H-M   'P 1'
#
loop_
_entity.id
_entity.type
_entity.pdbx_description
1 polymer ?
#
loop_
_entity_poly.entity_id
_entity_poly.type
_entity_poly.pdbx_seq_one_letter_code
_entity_poly.pdbx_strand_id
1 'polypeptide(L)'
;MLLLRRTRERKLRHERLLALLEENPLHTDEDLAHALSASVSTVRLDRTLLGVPELRERMRHMAEKATSKLRSLAQDEVVGELLELEPNLWALSVLQTGKEMAFHHTSLVWDHHIYAQASSLAMAVIGADMVVTGSARARYRAPVRVGDKLIARAKVGISKGNKYVVSVRTKVEEREIFTGRFIVVVLGDDEEQAAVQGLSSQEE
;
A
#
# COMPACT_ATOMS: atom_id res chain seq x y z
N MET A 1 17.15 -42.49 13.22
CA MET A 1 15.87 -41.91 13.65
C MET A 1 15.89 -40.37 13.81
N LEU A 2 16.89 -39.78 14.44
CA LEU A 2 17.00 -38.29 14.63
C LEU A 2 17.10 -37.49 13.34
N LEU A 3 17.84 -37.92 12.33
CA LEU A 3 18.00 -37.25 11.04
C LEU A 3 16.68 -37.16 10.26
N LEU A 4 15.90 -38.22 10.20
CA LEU A 4 14.60 -38.24 9.52
C LEU A 4 13.58 -37.29 10.18
N ARG A 5 13.61 -37.16 11.51
CA ARG A 5 12.78 -36.21 12.25
C ARG A 5 13.13 -34.77 11.93
N ARG A 6 14.42 -34.41 11.96
CA ARG A 6 14.89 -33.05 11.60
C ARG A 6 14.54 -32.67 10.16
N THR A 7 14.63 -33.60 9.22
CA THR A 7 14.26 -33.36 7.82
C THR A 7 12.76 -33.10 7.67
N ARG A 8 11.92 -33.85 8.38
CA ARG A 8 10.47 -33.66 8.38
C ARG A 8 10.05 -32.34 9.05
N GLU A 9 10.67 -31.97 10.16
CA GLU A 9 10.43 -30.70 10.86
C GLU A 9 10.82 -29.49 9.97
N ARG A 10 11.96 -29.60 9.25
CA ARG A 10 12.38 -28.55 8.30
C ARG A 10 11.39 -28.42 7.15
N LYS A 11 10.94 -29.53 6.56
CA LYS A 11 9.98 -29.49 5.45
C LYS A 11 8.66 -28.81 5.86
N LEU A 12 8.10 -29.18 7.01
CA LEU A 12 6.91 -28.56 7.58
C LEU A 12 7.10 -27.06 7.83
N ARG A 13 8.28 -26.64 8.32
CA ARG A 13 8.58 -25.23 8.54
C ARG A 13 8.67 -24.46 7.22
N HIS A 14 9.26 -25.05 6.18
CA HIS A 14 9.32 -24.46 4.84
C HIS A 14 7.92 -24.25 4.25
N GLU A 15 7.05 -25.26 4.31
CA GLU A 15 5.66 -25.18 3.84
C GLU A 15 4.91 -24.07 4.58
N ARG A 16 5.08 -23.96 5.90
CA ARG A 16 4.45 -22.95 6.72
C ARG A 16 5.01 -21.54 6.45
N LEU A 17 6.31 -21.41 6.17
CA LEU A 17 6.94 -20.15 5.78
C LEU A 17 6.35 -19.61 4.47
N LEU A 18 6.20 -20.46 3.46
CA LEU A 18 5.60 -20.09 2.18
C LEU A 18 4.13 -19.65 2.36
N ALA A 19 3.34 -20.41 3.13
CA ALA A 19 1.94 -20.06 3.40
C ALA A 19 1.80 -18.70 4.11
N LEU A 20 2.67 -18.40 5.09
CA LEU A 20 2.68 -17.10 5.78
C LEU A 20 3.00 -15.95 4.81
N LEU A 21 3.91 -16.16 3.86
CA LEU A 21 4.27 -15.16 2.86
C LEU A 21 3.22 -15.02 1.74
N GLU A 22 2.46 -16.06 1.44
CA GLU A 22 1.29 -15.97 0.57
C GLU A 22 0.16 -15.16 1.23
N GLU A 23 -0.04 -15.35 2.54
CA GLU A 23 -1.04 -14.58 3.30
C GLU A 23 -0.62 -13.12 3.48
N ASN A 24 0.64 -12.88 3.83
CA ASN A 24 1.18 -11.53 3.99
C ASN A 24 2.64 -11.45 3.50
N PRO A 25 2.87 -10.97 2.27
CA PRO A 25 4.21 -10.84 1.70
C PRO A 25 5.09 -9.79 2.40
N LEU A 26 4.51 -8.97 3.30
CA LEU A 26 5.22 -7.92 4.03
C LEU A 26 5.81 -8.39 5.37
N HIS A 27 5.66 -9.66 5.75
CA HIS A 27 6.29 -10.20 6.95
C HIS A 27 7.81 -9.99 6.93
N THR A 28 8.34 -9.45 8.02
CA THR A 28 9.79 -9.36 8.28
C THR A 28 10.35 -10.73 8.67
N ASP A 29 11.69 -10.85 8.68
CA ASP A 29 12.32 -12.08 9.18
C ASP A 29 12.02 -12.30 10.68
N GLU A 30 11.82 -11.23 11.43
CA GLU A 30 11.43 -11.24 12.85
C GLU A 30 9.99 -11.76 13.03
N ASP A 31 9.03 -11.29 12.20
CA ASP A 31 7.64 -11.76 12.23
C ASP A 31 7.56 -13.25 11.90
N LEU A 32 8.29 -13.67 10.86
CA LEU A 32 8.37 -15.09 10.47
C LEU A 32 9.02 -15.95 11.54
N ALA A 33 10.08 -15.46 12.18
CA ALA A 33 10.74 -16.17 13.28
C ALA A 33 9.80 -16.39 14.45
N HIS A 34 9.04 -15.38 14.83
CA HIS A 34 8.02 -15.46 15.86
C HIS A 34 6.91 -16.47 15.49
N ALA A 35 6.34 -16.34 14.29
CA ALA A 35 5.26 -17.21 13.82
C ALA A 35 5.67 -18.69 13.66
N LEU A 36 6.95 -18.93 13.31
CA LEU A 36 7.50 -20.28 13.11
C LEU A 36 8.17 -20.86 14.37
N SER A 37 8.23 -20.12 15.49
CA SER A 37 8.96 -20.46 16.69
C SER A 37 10.42 -20.87 16.39
N ALA A 38 11.08 -20.10 15.52
CA ALA A 38 12.44 -20.32 15.04
C ALA A 38 13.32 -19.09 15.30
N SER A 39 14.64 -19.21 15.16
CA SER A 39 15.52 -18.03 15.20
C SER A 39 15.48 -17.28 13.87
N VAL A 40 15.73 -15.96 13.90
CA VAL A 40 15.85 -15.13 12.69
C VAL A 40 16.90 -15.67 11.72
N SER A 41 18.03 -16.17 12.24
CA SER A 41 19.07 -16.82 11.42
C SER A 41 18.58 -18.08 10.71
N THR A 42 17.74 -18.88 11.37
CA THR A 42 17.09 -20.05 10.76
C THR A 42 16.15 -19.64 9.64
N VAL A 43 15.33 -18.60 9.85
CA VAL A 43 14.42 -18.07 8.83
C VAL A 43 15.19 -17.55 7.61
N ARG A 44 16.27 -16.80 7.82
CA ARG A 44 17.13 -16.32 6.71
C ARG A 44 17.71 -17.45 5.88
N LEU A 45 18.19 -18.51 6.54
CA LEU A 45 18.69 -19.71 5.87
C LEU A 45 17.59 -20.43 5.09
N ASP A 46 16.42 -20.63 5.70
CA ASP A 46 15.27 -21.28 5.08
C ASP A 46 14.79 -20.48 3.85
N ARG A 47 14.70 -19.13 3.93
CA ARG A 47 14.37 -18.27 2.78
C ARG A 47 15.37 -18.46 1.64
N THR A 48 16.67 -18.43 1.95
CA THR A 48 17.73 -18.64 0.94
C THR A 48 17.59 -19.99 0.26
N LEU A 49 17.33 -21.06 1.01
CA LEU A 49 17.14 -22.41 0.48
C LEU A 49 15.88 -22.53 -0.40
N LEU A 50 14.86 -21.74 -0.11
CA LEU A 50 13.59 -21.69 -0.86
C LEU A 50 13.61 -20.70 -2.02
N GLY A 51 14.69 -19.93 -2.20
CA GLY A 51 14.77 -18.89 -3.22
C GLY A 51 13.84 -17.68 -2.94
N VAL A 52 13.43 -17.50 -1.67
CA VAL A 52 12.58 -16.39 -1.26
C VAL A 52 13.43 -15.16 -0.97
N PRO A 53 13.22 -14.02 -1.69
CA PRO A 53 13.99 -12.81 -1.49
C PRO A 53 13.76 -12.16 -0.12
N GLU A 54 14.63 -11.23 0.26
CA GLU A 54 14.44 -10.38 1.43
C GLU A 54 13.21 -9.46 1.26
N LEU A 55 12.67 -8.96 2.38
CA LEU A 55 11.48 -8.10 2.37
C LEU A 55 11.64 -6.93 1.40
N ARG A 56 12.79 -6.23 1.43
CA ARG A 56 13.04 -5.08 0.54
C ARG A 56 12.95 -5.46 -0.95
N GLU A 57 13.48 -6.60 -1.31
CA GLU A 57 13.44 -7.08 -2.70
C GLU A 57 12.07 -7.59 -3.11
N ARG A 58 11.34 -8.25 -2.20
CA ARG A 58 9.93 -8.60 -2.42
C ARG A 58 9.09 -7.35 -2.67
N MET A 59 9.24 -6.32 -1.84
CA MET A 59 8.55 -5.04 -2.01
C MET A 59 8.88 -4.40 -3.36
N ARG A 60 10.15 -4.39 -3.76
CA ARG A 60 10.56 -3.84 -5.06
C ARG A 60 9.88 -4.57 -6.23
N HIS A 61 9.89 -5.90 -6.24
CA HIS A 61 9.22 -6.67 -7.30
C HIS A 61 7.70 -6.45 -7.31
N MET A 62 7.09 -6.31 -6.14
CA MET A 62 5.66 -5.98 -6.02
C MET A 62 5.38 -4.59 -6.61
N ALA A 63 6.19 -3.60 -6.26
CA ALA A 63 6.04 -2.22 -6.74
C ALA A 63 6.22 -2.12 -8.27
N GLU A 64 7.24 -2.78 -8.85
CA GLU A 64 7.45 -2.83 -10.29
C GLU A 64 6.22 -3.42 -11.02
N LYS A 65 5.68 -4.51 -10.49
CA LYS A 65 4.47 -5.15 -11.03
C LYS A 65 3.21 -4.28 -10.89
N ALA A 66 3.07 -3.59 -9.75
CA ALA A 66 1.93 -2.71 -9.51
C ALA A 66 1.98 -1.47 -10.41
N THR A 67 3.14 -0.85 -10.52
CA THR A 67 3.37 0.33 -11.37
C THR A 67 3.05 0.08 -12.84
N SER A 68 3.34 -1.12 -13.36
CA SER A 68 3.00 -1.47 -14.75
C SER A 68 1.50 -1.46 -15.06
N LYS A 69 0.64 -1.50 -14.04
CA LYS A 69 -0.83 -1.46 -14.16
C LYS A 69 -1.42 -0.07 -13.88
N LEU A 70 -0.58 0.88 -13.43
CA LEU A 70 -1.02 2.23 -13.09
C LEU A 70 -1.33 3.01 -14.36
N ARG A 71 -2.48 3.69 -14.41
CA ARG A 71 -2.95 4.46 -15.57
C ARG A 71 -3.28 5.92 -15.20
N SER A 72 -3.99 6.11 -14.12
CA SER A 72 -4.56 7.40 -13.73
C SER A 72 -3.56 8.40 -13.13
N LEU A 73 -2.41 7.93 -12.72
CA LEU A 73 -1.33 8.71 -12.08
C LEU A 73 0.02 8.25 -12.61
N ALA A 74 1.01 9.14 -12.61
CA ALA A 74 2.41 8.77 -12.72
C ALA A 74 2.89 8.16 -11.38
N GLN A 75 3.98 7.39 -11.42
CA GLN A 75 4.48 6.70 -10.22
C GLN A 75 4.84 7.65 -9.08
N ASP A 76 5.39 8.82 -9.39
CA ASP A 76 5.80 9.85 -8.46
C ASP A 76 4.63 10.69 -7.90
N GLU A 77 3.44 10.57 -8.49
CA GLU A 77 2.21 11.18 -7.98
C GLU A 77 1.53 10.33 -6.90
N VAL A 78 1.91 9.04 -6.77
CA VAL A 78 1.42 8.18 -5.70
C VAL A 78 2.22 8.43 -4.42
N VAL A 79 1.55 8.90 -3.38
CA VAL A 79 2.20 9.14 -2.08
C VAL A 79 2.49 7.82 -1.37
N GLY A 80 3.77 7.56 -1.16
CA GLY A 80 4.29 6.28 -0.68
C GLY A 80 4.62 5.32 -1.82
N GLU A 81 4.93 4.10 -1.49
CA GLU A 81 5.29 3.04 -2.45
C GLU A 81 4.05 2.19 -2.76
N LEU A 82 3.61 2.18 -4.02
CA LEU A 82 2.54 1.32 -4.50
C LEU A 82 3.07 -0.11 -4.61
N LEU A 83 2.53 -1.03 -3.83
CA LEU A 83 2.99 -2.42 -3.77
C LEU A 83 2.12 -3.38 -4.59
N GLU A 84 0.82 -3.15 -4.60
CA GLU A 84 -0.13 -3.98 -5.33
C GLU A 84 -1.21 -3.12 -5.96
N LEU A 85 -1.62 -3.49 -7.17
CA LEU A 85 -2.70 -2.83 -7.90
C LEU A 85 -3.46 -3.86 -8.72
N GLU A 86 -4.75 -3.96 -8.44
CA GLU A 86 -5.72 -4.62 -9.31
C GLU A 86 -6.75 -3.57 -9.74
N PRO A 87 -6.64 -3.06 -10.98
CA PRO A 87 -7.44 -1.95 -11.46
C PRO A 87 -8.94 -2.16 -11.26
N ASN A 88 -9.62 -1.13 -10.77
CA ASN A 88 -11.05 -1.13 -10.45
C ASN A 88 -11.49 -2.12 -9.36
N LEU A 89 -10.55 -2.74 -8.63
CA LEU A 89 -10.83 -3.66 -7.55
C LEU A 89 -10.18 -3.22 -6.24
N TRP A 90 -8.86 -3.21 -6.16
CA TRP A 90 -8.15 -2.84 -4.94
C TRP A 90 -6.68 -2.47 -5.20
N ALA A 91 -6.10 -1.75 -4.25
CA ALA A 91 -4.69 -1.38 -4.27
C ALA A 91 -4.10 -1.35 -2.85
N LEU A 92 -2.78 -1.50 -2.75
CA LEU A 92 -2.00 -1.47 -1.52
C LEU A 92 -0.81 -0.54 -1.69
N SER A 93 -0.64 0.40 -0.75
CA SER A 93 0.58 1.21 -0.67
C SER A 93 1.15 1.25 0.73
N VAL A 94 2.46 1.52 0.81
CA VAL A 94 3.20 1.68 2.07
C VAL A 94 3.87 3.04 2.07
N LEU A 95 3.77 3.75 3.20
CA LEU A 95 4.46 5.01 3.45
C LEU A 95 5.27 4.89 4.75
N GLN A 96 6.58 5.04 4.65
CA GLN A 96 7.45 5.15 5.82
C GLN A 96 7.47 6.60 6.28
N THR A 97 7.07 6.86 7.53
CA THR A 97 7.02 8.22 8.04
C THR A 97 8.40 8.70 8.51
N GLY A 98 8.75 9.92 8.12
CA GLY A 98 10.01 10.58 8.46
C GLY A 98 9.82 11.81 9.35
N LYS A 99 10.94 12.38 9.80
CA LYS A 99 10.96 13.61 10.63
C LYS A 99 10.40 14.82 9.89
N GLU A 100 10.59 14.88 8.58
CA GLU A 100 10.08 15.93 7.68
C GLU A 100 8.56 15.98 7.61
N MET A 101 7.90 14.88 7.99
CA MET A 101 6.44 14.77 8.02
C MET A 101 5.84 15.16 9.38
N ALA A 102 6.66 15.48 10.37
CA ALA A 102 6.20 15.75 11.73
C ALA A 102 5.89 17.23 11.96
N PHE A 103 4.95 17.49 12.88
CA PHE A 103 4.78 18.82 13.46
C PHE A 103 6.06 19.26 14.14
N HIS A 104 6.37 20.55 14.04
CA HIS A 104 7.55 21.13 14.63
C HIS A 104 7.64 20.83 16.14
N HIS A 105 8.82 20.40 16.60
CA HIS A 105 9.09 20.00 17.99
C HIS A 105 8.29 18.81 18.54
N THR A 106 7.72 17.98 17.68
CA THR A 106 7.00 16.76 18.10
C THR A 106 7.46 15.54 17.31
N SER A 107 7.00 14.36 17.72
CA SER A 107 7.10 13.13 16.95
C SER A 107 5.80 12.78 16.19
N LEU A 108 4.80 13.66 16.26
CA LEU A 108 3.50 13.41 15.62
C LEU A 108 3.56 13.81 14.16
N VAL A 109 3.14 12.92 13.29
CA VAL A 109 3.05 13.14 11.83
C VAL A 109 1.81 13.99 11.52
N TRP A 110 1.95 14.95 10.60
CA TRP A 110 0.84 15.74 10.11
C TRP A 110 -0.18 14.85 9.41
N ASP A 111 -1.43 15.06 9.71
CA ASP A 111 -2.56 14.31 9.20
C ASP A 111 -2.72 14.41 7.66
N HIS A 112 -2.27 15.52 7.05
CA HIS A 112 -2.32 15.67 5.59
C HIS A 112 -1.46 14.62 4.84
N HIS A 113 -0.35 14.11 5.41
CA HIS A 113 0.43 13.03 4.80
C HIS A 113 -0.36 11.72 4.75
N ILE A 114 -1.12 11.42 5.82
CA ILE A 114 -2.00 10.25 5.88
C ILE A 114 -3.11 10.37 4.84
N TYR A 115 -3.70 11.58 4.72
CA TYR A 115 -4.73 11.87 3.74
C TYR A 115 -4.19 11.77 2.31
N ALA A 116 -3.01 12.34 2.05
CA ALA A 116 -2.38 12.33 0.73
C ALA A 116 -2.12 10.90 0.24
N GLN A 117 -1.58 10.02 1.12
CA GLN A 117 -1.43 8.59 0.80
C GLN A 117 -2.78 7.95 0.44
N ALA A 118 -3.82 8.20 1.24
CA ALA A 118 -5.12 7.60 1.03
C ALA A 118 -5.80 8.14 -0.25
N SER A 119 -5.66 9.44 -0.54
CA SER A 119 -6.26 10.10 -1.70
C SER A 119 -5.58 9.65 -3.00
N SER A 120 -4.26 9.66 -3.07
CA SER A 120 -3.52 9.20 -4.25
C SER A 120 -3.80 7.71 -4.53
N LEU A 121 -3.86 6.86 -3.49
CA LEU A 121 -4.19 5.45 -3.64
C LEU A 121 -5.63 5.22 -4.12
N ALA A 122 -6.58 6.09 -3.69
CA ALA A 122 -7.97 6.01 -4.14
C ALA A 122 -8.12 6.38 -5.62
N MET A 123 -7.28 7.26 -6.15
CA MET A 123 -7.21 7.58 -7.59
C MET A 123 -6.48 6.46 -8.35
N ALA A 124 -5.33 6.02 -7.86
CA ALA A 124 -4.48 4.99 -8.49
C ALA A 124 -5.21 3.67 -8.75
N VAL A 125 -6.19 3.30 -7.90
CA VAL A 125 -6.94 2.05 -8.06
C VAL A 125 -7.93 2.07 -9.23
N ILE A 126 -8.23 3.25 -9.79
CA ILE A 126 -9.15 3.37 -10.92
C ILE A 126 -8.37 3.22 -12.24
N GLY A 127 -8.77 2.25 -13.04
CA GLY A 127 -8.12 1.90 -14.31
C GLY A 127 -8.56 2.80 -15.46
N ALA A 128 -8.44 4.12 -15.29
CA ALA A 128 -8.76 5.14 -16.32
C ALA A 128 -7.58 6.12 -16.43
N ASP A 129 -7.49 6.82 -17.55
CA ASP A 129 -6.33 7.67 -17.85
C ASP A 129 -6.39 9.00 -17.08
N MET A 130 -7.59 9.54 -16.83
CA MET A 130 -7.77 10.76 -16.04
C MET A 130 -8.87 10.61 -15.00
N VAL A 131 -8.52 10.88 -13.75
CA VAL A 131 -9.45 10.83 -12.62
C VAL A 131 -9.25 12.00 -11.67
N VAL A 132 -10.33 12.42 -11.01
CA VAL A 132 -10.29 13.44 -9.97
C VAL A 132 -11.09 12.99 -8.75
N THR A 133 -10.75 13.53 -7.59
CA THR A 133 -11.55 13.33 -6.39
C THR A 133 -12.73 14.32 -6.38
N GLY A 134 -13.94 13.84 -6.56
CA GLY A 134 -15.15 14.65 -6.48
C GLY A 134 -15.56 14.98 -5.04
N SER A 135 -15.39 14.03 -4.12
CA SER A 135 -15.58 14.28 -2.68
C SER A 135 -14.85 13.24 -1.83
N ALA A 136 -14.52 13.61 -0.59
CA ALA A 136 -13.89 12.72 0.36
C ALA A 136 -14.49 12.89 1.76
N ARG A 137 -14.64 11.77 2.47
CA ARG A 137 -14.96 11.74 3.90
C ARG A 137 -13.87 10.98 4.62
N ALA A 138 -13.11 11.69 5.44
CA ALA A 138 -11.98 11.15 6.20
C ALA A 138 -12.31 11.03 7.69
N ARG A 139 -11.76 10.02 8.35
CA ARG A 139 -11.79 9.86 9.80
C ARG A 139 -10.43 9.39 10.29
N TYR A 140 -9.79 10.21 11.09
CA TYR A 140 -8.57 9.88 11.84
C TYR A 140 -8.97 9.19 13.13
N ARG A 141 -8.40 8.02 13.41
CA ARG A 141 -8.76 7.18 14.56
C ARG A 141 -7.68 7.18 15.64
N ALA A 142 -6.43 7.34 15.23
CA ALA A 142 -5.31 7.40 16.15
C ALA A 142 -4.17 8.23 15.55
N PRO A 143 -3.34 8.88 16.40
CA PRO A 143 -2.19 9.62 15.94
C PRO A 143 -1.11 8.68 15.37
N VAL A 144 -0.35 9.21 14.42
CA VAL A 144 0.81 8.57 13.79
C VAL A 144 2.08 9.27 14.26
N ARG A 145 3.15 8.52 14.46
CA ARG A 145 4.46 9.02 14.88
C ARG A 145 5.52 8.84 13.81
N VAL A 146 6.56 9.62 13.91
CA VAL A 146 7.79 9.44 13.11
C VAL A 146 8.33 8.02 13.33
N GLY A 147 8.63 7.32 12.24
CA GLY A 147 9.08 5.93 12.25
C GLY A 147 7.97 4.91 12.04
N ASP A 148 6.69 5.30 12.17
CA ASP A 148 5.57 4.41 11.86
C ASP A 148 5.54 4.10 10.36
N LYS A 149 5.25 2.84 10.03
CA LYS A 149 4.99 2.38 8.66
C LYS A 149 3.48 2.32 8.43
N LEU A 150 2.99 3.18 7.54
CA LEU A 150 1.57 3.24 7.16
C LEU A 150 1.30 2.24 6.03
N ILE A 151 0.40 1.31 6.26
CA ILE A 151 -0.08 0.38 5.25
C ILE A 151 -1.51 0.78 4.88
N ALA A 152 -1.67 1.35 3.68
CA ALA A 152 -2.96 1.78 3.17
C ALA A 152 -3.50 0.78 2.15
N ARG A 153 -4.77 0.39 2.31
CA ARG A 153 -5.49 -0.48 1.38
C ARG A 153 -6.72 0.23 0.85
N ALA A 154 -6.77 0.42 -0.46
CA ALA A 154 -7.95 0.90 -1.17
C ALA A 154 -8.79 -0.28 -1.68
N LYS A 155 -10.10 -0.14 -1.64
CA LYS A 155 -11.05 -1.08 -2.22
C LYS A 155 -12.13 -0.31 -2.96
N VAL A 156 -12.33 -0.65 -4.24
CA VAL A 156 -13.43 -0.11 -5.04
C VAL A 156 -14.72 -0.81 -4.62
N GLY A 157 -15.73 -0.01 -4.36
CA GLY A 157 -17.08 -0.47 -4.04
C GLY A 157 -18.03 -0.29 -5.21
N ILE A 158 -19.10 0.48 -5.00
CA ILE A 158 -20.13 0.74 -6.01
C ILE A 158 -19.60 1.75 -7.04
N SER A 159 -19.88 1.50 -8.32
CA SER A 159 -19.70 2.48 -9.39
C SER A 159 -21.06 2.83 -10.02
N LYS A 160 -21.22 4.10 -10.43
CA LYS A 160 -22.39 4.58 -11.17
C LYS A 160 -21.95 5.61 -12.22
N GLY A 161 -22.10 5.26 -13.50
CA GLY A 161 -21.57 6.06 -14.59
C GLY A 161 -20.04 6.20 -14.47
N ASN A 162 -19.55 7.42 -14.51
CA ASN A 162 -18.13 7.75 -14.38
C ASN A 162 -17.66 7.94 -12.92
N LYS A 163 -18.51 7.65 -11.91
CA LYS A 163 -18.22 7.83 -10.49
C LYS A 163 -17.99 6.51 -9.77
N TYR A 164 -16.90 6.42 -9.02
CA TYR A 164 -16.50 5.26 -8.25
C TYR A 164 -16.43 5.61 -6.76
N VAL A 165 -17.00 4.77 -5.91
CA VAL A 165 -16.85 4.88 -4.45
C VAL A 165 -15.67 4.02 -4.03
N VAL A 166 -14.60 4.65 -3.55
CA VAL A 166 -13.41 3.97 -3.07
C VAL A 166 -13.30 4.12 -1.55
N SER A 167 -13.15 3.01 -0.86
CA SER A 167 -12.89 2.98 0.58
C SER A 167 -11.42 2.71 0.83
N VAL A 168 -10.76 3.56 1.63
CA VAL A 168 -9.36 3.38 2.02
C VAL A 168 -9.27 3.18 3.52
N ARG A 169 -8.49 2.19 3.94
CA ARG A 169 -8.12 1.94 5.34
C ARG A 169 -6.62 1.96 5.47
N THR A 170 -6.11 2.72 6.45
CA THR A 170 -4.68 2.76 6.75
C THR A 170 -4.44 2.22 8.16
N LYS A 171 -3.45 1.35 8.27
CA LYS A 171 -3.00 0.75 9.52
C LYS A 171 -1.53 1.08 9.78
N VAL A 172 -1.20 1.10 11.07
CA VAL A 172 0.16 0.96 11.59
C VAL A 172 0.16 -0.34 12.37
N GLU A 173 0.93 -1.32 11.95
CA GLU A 173 0.83 -2.70 12.45
C GLU A 173 -0.62 -3.20 12.36
N GLU A 174 -1.21 -3.67 13.48
CA GLU A 174 -2.61 -4.11 13.52
C GLU A 174 -3.62 -2.99 13.84
N ARG A 175 -3.14 -1.79 14.18
CA ARG A 175 -3.99 -0.67 14.59
C ARG A 175 -4.47 0.14 13.40
N GLU A 176 -5.79 0.21 13.19
CA GLU A 176 -6.40 1.10 12.20
C GLU A 176 -6.29 2.57 12.66
N ILE A 177 -5.57 3.40 11.88
CA ILE A 177 -5.32 4.80 12.21
C ILE A 177 -6.16 5.76 11.38
N PHE A 178 -6.61 5.33 10.19
CA PHE A 178 -7.37 6.16 9.28
C PHE A 178 -8.38 5.34 8.47
N THR A 179 -9.53 5.94 8.19
CA THR A 179 -10.50 5.45 7.21
C THR A 179 -10.97 6.60 6.35
N GLY A 180 -10.97 6.40 5.02
CA GLY A 180 -11.46 7.34 4.03
C GLY A 180 -12.51 6.70 3.12
N ARG A 181 -13.49 7.49 2.69
CA ARG A 181 -14.38 7.17 1.58
C ARG A 181 -14.26 8.29 0.56
N PHE A 182 -13.85 7.93 -0.65
CA PHE A 182 -13.62 8.85 -1.75
C PHE A 182 -14.63 8.57 -2.86
N ILE A 183 -15.18 9.63 -3.44
CA ILE A 183 -15.89 9.55 -4.73
C ILE A 183 -14.88 10.01 -5.78
N VAL A 184 -14.38 9.06 -6.55
CA VAL A 184 -13.45 9.29 -7.66
C VAL A 184 -14.27 9.37 -8.94
N VAL A 185 -14.00 10.39 -9.74
CA VAL A 185 -14.72 10.67 -10.99
C VAL A 185 -13.74 10.50 -12.15
N VAL A 186 -14.08 9.68 -13.11
CA VAL A 186 -13.36 9.58 -14.39
C VAL A 186 -13.78 10.74 -15.27
N LEU A 187 -12.82 11.52 -15.77
CA LEU A 187 -13.07 12.59 -16.73
C LEU A 187 -13.01 12.02 -18.16
N GLY A 188 -13.94 12.46 -19.00
CA GLY A 188 -13.89 12.20 -20.45
C GLY A 188 -12.97 13.21 -21.15
N ASP A 189 -12.60 12.90 -22.41
CA ASP A 189 -11.69 13.72 -23.21
C ASP A 189 -12.14 15.19 -23.33
N ASP A 190 -13.44 15.43 -23.43
CA ASP A 190 -14.03 16.79 -23.52
C ASP A 190 -13.93 17.56 -22.19
N GLU A 191 -14.06 16.83 -21.04
CA GLU A 191 -13.95 17.42 -19.69
C GLU A 191 -12.49 17.70 -19.34
N GLU A 192 -11.56 16.91 -19.81
CA GLU A 192 -10.11 17.10 -19.67
C GLU A 192 -9.66 18.36 -20.43
N GLN A 193 -10.09 18.53 -21.68
CA GLN A 193 -9.79 19.72 -22.48
C GLN A 193 -10.35 21.00 -21.87
N ALA A 194 -11.56 20.95 -21.31
CA ALA A 194 -12.16 22.09 -20.61
C ALA A 194 -11.39 22.44 -19.32
N ALA A 195 -10.88 21.47 -18.57
CA ALA A 195 -10.08 21.69 -17.38
C ALA A 195 -8.71 22.34 -17.72
N VAL A 196 -8.06 21.90 -18.79
CA VAL A 196 -6.79 22.46 -19.27
C VAL A 196 -6.96 23.88 -19.81
N GLN A 197 -8.03 24.15 -20.59
CA GLN A 197 -8.32 25.48 -21.12
C GLN A 197 -8.71 26.48 -20.04
N GLY A 198 -9.40 26.05 -18.99
CA GLY A 198 -9.74 26.88 -17.83
C GLY A 198 -8.52 27.39 -17.04
N LEU A 199 -7.41 26.67 -17.06
CA LEU A 199 -6.14 27.10 -16.45
C LEU A 199 -5.41 28.12 -17.31
N SER A 200 -5.44 27.99 -18.64
CA SER A 200 -4.77 28.89 -19.58
C SER A 200 -5.42 30.28 -19.67
N SER A 201 -6.70 30.41 -19.33
CA SER A 201 -7.45 31.66 -19.38
C SER A 201 -7.33 32.52 -18.10
N GLN A 202 -6.60 32.08 -17.09
CA GLN A 202 -6.35 32.83 -15.84
C GLN A 202 -4.93 33.46 -15.78
N GLU A 203 -4.10 33.24 -16.78
CA GLU A 203 -2.73 33.81 -16.88
C GLU A 203 -2.62 35.02 -17.82
N GLU A 204 -3.72 35.55 -18.35
CA GLU A 204 -3.82 36.85 -19.00
C GLU A 204 -4.53 37.86 -18.07
#